data_a59f48779c86189ac1235afd812a0a98
#
_entry.id   a59f48779c86189ac1235afd812a0a98
#
_cell.length_a   1.000
_cell.length_b   1.000
_cell.length_c   1.000
_cell.angle_alpha   90.00
_cell.angle_beta   90.00
_cell.angle_gamma   90.00
#
_symmetry.space_group_name_H-M   'P 1'
#
loop_
_entity.id
_entity.type
_entity.pdbx_description
1 polymer ?
#
loop_
_entity_poly.entity_id
_entity_poly.type
_entity_poly.pdbx_seq_one_letter_code
_entity_poly.pdbx_strand_id
1 'polypeptide(L)'
;QHIPAVRVSLPHQRSVNFHNDCWYGHGENIENFWVPLTNVRGNQALAFLDKTENKKAIKYFKDNDLSLVEIQKYCEKKSKIVELNYSEFLHFPTSAIHGTFRNNTKSIRISFDFRICYDGNRGYKSNNFFSNINKLSFSNNNAKKNNDQKKTVISYLSQRNFSGGFLVSQTIQHD
;
A
#
# COMPACT_ATOMS: atom_id res chain seq x y z
N GLN A 1 -0.35 -8.63 7.57
CA GLN A 1 0.09 -9.67 6.65
C GLN A 1 1.25 -10.45 7.28
N HIS A 2 1.26 -11.79 7.10
CA HIS A 2 2.27 -12.65 7.72
C HIS A 2 3.65 -12.43 7.09
N ILE A 3 3.72 -12.43 5.77
CA ILE A 3 4.96 -12.24 5.01
C ILE A 3 4.78 -11.02 4.10
N PRO A 4 5.63 -9.98 4.22
CA PRO A 4 5.63 -8.87 3.29
C PRO A 4 5.90 -9.34 1.86
N ALA A 5 5.29 -8.71 0.89
CA ALA A 5 5.62 -8.95 -0.50
C ALA A 5 6.80 -8.07 -0.92
N VAL A 6 7.81 -8.67 -1.53
CA VAL A 6 8.93 -7.97 -2.15
C VAL A 6 8.60 -7.75 -3.63
N ARG A 7 8.69 -6.51 -4.08
CA ARG A 7 8.45 -6.17 -5.48
C ARG A 7 9.69 -5.57 -6.12
N VAL A 8 10.03 -6.11 -7.28
CA VAL A 8 11.10 -5.61 -8.13
C VAL A 8 10.47 -5.06 -9.41
N SER A 9 10.71 -3.78 -9.68
CA SER A 9 10.29 -3.15 -10.94
C SER A 9 11.51 -2.94 -11.83
N LEU A 10 11.59 -3.72 -12.88
CA LEU A 10 12.68 -3.65 -13.85
C LEU A 10 12.47 -2.48 -14.83
N PRO A 11 13.55 -1.97 -15.45
CA PRO A 11 13.44 -1.03 -16.56
C PRO A 11 12.52 -1.55 -17.67
N HIS A 12 11.76 -0.65 -18.25
CA HIS A 12 10.86 -0.93 -19.36
C HIS A 12 9.72 -1.94 -19.08
N GLN A 13 9.47 -2.27 -17.81
CA GLN A 13 8.37 -3.13 -17.39
C GLN A 13 7.36 -2.38 -16.53
N ARG A 14 6.12 -2.85 -16.54
CA ARG A 14 5.08 -2.47 -15.58
C ARG A 14 5.06 -3.52 -14.48
N SER A 15 5.16 -3.12 -13.23
CA SER A 15 5.16 -4.08 -12.12
C SER A 15 3.74 -4.43 -11.65
N VAL A 16 2.80 -3.49 -11.71
CA VAL A 16 1.42 -3.69 -11.23
C VAL A 16 0.44 -2.89 -12.09
N ASN A 17 -0.60 -3.55 -12.58
CA ASN A 17 -1.73 -2.88 -13.22
C ASN A 17 -2.57 -2.10 -12.21
N PHE A 18 -3.30 -1.08 -12.66
CA PHE A 18 -4.21 -0.34 -11.79
C PHE A 18 -5.32 -1.23 -11.27
N HIS A 19 -5.52 -1.23 -9.97
CA HIS A 19 -6.50 -2.01 -9.24
C HIS A 19 -6.76 -1.38 -7.87
N ASN A 20 -7.78 -1.85 -7.17
CA ASN A 20 -7.83 -1.79 -5.72
C ASN A 20 -7.74 -3.21 -5.14
N ASP A 21 -7.25 -3.32 -3.92
CA ASP A 21 -7.03 -4.64 -3.31
C ASP A 21 -8.32 -5.36 -2.95
N CYS A 22 -9.44 -4.63 -2.79
CA CYS A 22 -10.75 -5.24 -2.56
C CYS A 22 -11.17 -6.13 -3.74
N TRP A 23 -10.77 -5.82 -4.97
CA TRP A 23 -11.02 -6.67 -6.15
C TRP A 23 -10.31 -8.04 -6.04
N TYR A 24 -9.26 -8.11 -5.24
CA TYR A 24 -8.53 -9.36 -4.95
C TYR A 24 -8.93 -9.99 -3.61
N GLY A 25 -10.07 -9.58 -3.05
CA GLY A 25 -10.66 -10.20 -1.86
C GLY A 25 -10.11 -9.71 -0.52
N HIS A 26 -9.41 -8.58 -0.49
CA HIS A 26 -9.08 -7.93 0.77
C HIS A 26 -10.31 -7.20 1.34
N GLY A 27 -10.44 -7.20 2.67
CA GLY A 27 -11.47 -6.42 3.35
C GLY A 27 -11.22 -4.91 3.27
N GLU A 28 -12.28 -4.11 3.39
CA GLU A 28 -12.19 -2.64 3.31
C GLU A 28 -11.45 -2.01 4.51
N ASN A 29 -11.43 -2.70 5.66
CA ASN A 29 -10.76 -2.24 6.88
C ASN A 29 -9.30 -2.73 6.99
N ILE A 30 -8.68 -2.94 5.84
CA ILE A 30 -7.27 -3.32 5.74
C ILE A 30 -6.51 -2.15 5.15
N GLU A 31 -5.37 -1.84 5.76
CA GLU A 31 -4.49 -0.77 5.34
C GLU A 31 -3.21 -1.32 4.72
N ASN A 32 -2.82 -0.72 3.62
CA ASN A 32 -1.59 -1.01 2.90
C ASN A 32 -0.45 -0.12 3.36
N PHE A 33 0.71 -0.71 3.47
CA PHE A 33 1.98 -0.02 3.66
C PHE A 33 2.92 -0.39 2.52
N TRP A 34 3.35 0.60 1.78
CA TRP A 34 4.29 0.43 0.69
C TRP A 34 5.59 1.20 0.98
N VAL A 35 6.69 0.47 1.07
CA VAL A 35 7.99 0.95 1.53
C VAL A 35 9.02 0.76 0.41
N PRO A 36 9.38 1.80 -0.35
CA PRO A 36 10.49 1.71 -1.29
C PRO A 36 11.83 1.68 -0.55
N LEU A 37 12.76 0.90 -1.07
CA LEU A 37 14.13 0.79 -0.53
C LEU A 37 15.11 1.77 -1.18
N THR A 38 14.61 2.65 -2.04
CA THR A 38 15.37 3.68 -2.75
C THR A 38 14.48 4.91 -2.92
N ASN A 39 15.07 6.03 -3.32
CA ASN A 39 14.27 7.13 -3.85
C ASN A 39 13.48 6.65 -5.07
N VAL A 40 12.21 6.98 -5.15
CA VAL A 40 11.35 6.65 -6.29
C VAL A 40 10.85 7.92 -6.96
N ARG A 41 11.05 8.00 -8.27
CA ARG A 41 10.73 9.16 -9.10
C ARG A 41 9.99 8.75 -10.36
N GLY A 42 9.12 9.63 -10.83
CA GLY A 42 8.38 9.41 -12.07
C GLY A 42 7.73 8.02 -12.11
N ASN A 43 7.86 7.34 -13.23
CA ASN A 43 7.20 6.05 -13.48
C ASN A 43 7.73 4.86 -12.65
N GLN A 44 8.72 5.06 -11.78
CA GLN A 44 9.10 4.05 -10.78
C GLN A 44 8.17 4.05 -9.58
N ALA A 45 7.52 5.17 -9.29
CA ALA A 45 6.65 5.35 -8.15
C ALA A 45 5.28 4.70 -8.37
N LEU A 46 4.50 4.56 -7.29
CA LEU A 46 3.09 4.24 -7.40
C LEU A 46 2.31 5.46 -7.87
N ALA A 47 1.23 5.19 -8.59
CA ALA A 47 0.27 6.20 -9.01
C ALA A 47 -1.11 5.85 -8.44
N PHE A 48 -1.87 6.88 -8.08
CA PHE A 48 -3.16 6.76 -7.42
C PHE A 48 -4.21 7.64 -8.07
N LEU A 49 -5.46 7.22 -8.04
CA LEU A 49 -6.59 8.13 -8.17
C LEU A 49 -6.77 8.88 -6.84
N ASP A 50 -6.98 10.19 -6.89
CA ASP A 50 -7.34 10.92 -5.67
C ASP A 50 -8.73 10.47 -5.16
N LYS A 51 -9.06 10.83 -3.92
CA LYS A 51 -10.28 10.36 -3.24
C LYS A 51 -11.56 10.59 -4.05
N THR A 52 -11.67 11.76 -4.69
CA THR A 52 -12.84 12.13 -5.48
C THR A 52 -12.90 11.32 -6.77
N GLU A 53 -11.79 11.22 -7.48
CA GLU A 53 -11.70 10.47 -8.73
C GLU A 53 -11.84 8.95 -8.48
N ASN A 54 -11.32 8.45 -7.35
CA ASN A 54 -11.48 7.05 -6.94
C ASN A 54 -12.95 6.66 -6.78
N LYS A 55 -13.74 7.51 -6.08
CA LYS A 55 -15.19 7.28 -5.93
C LYS A 55 -15.94 7.30 -7.26
N LYS A 56 -15.60 8.26 -8.14
CA LYS A 56 -16.18 8.34 -9.48
C LYS A 56 -15.82 7.12 -10.32
N ALA A 57 -14.56 6.70 -10.27
CA ALA A 57 -14.06 5.53 -11.00
C ALA A 57 -14.78 4.26 -10.58
N ILE A 58 -14.88 3.98 -9.28
CA ILE A 58 -15.56 2.79 -8.76
C ILE A 58 -17.02 2.75 -9.23
N LYS A 59 -17.72 3.89 -9.14
CA LYS A 59 -19.10 3.98 -9.64
C LYS A 59 -19.14 3.75 -11.15
N TYR A 60 -18.30 4.43 -11.91
CA TYR A 60 -18.26 4.31 -13.37
C TYR A 60 -17.96 2.87 -13.82
N PHE A 61 -17.02 2.18 -13.16
CA PHE A 61 -16.69 0.78 -13.49
C PHE A 61 -17.82 -0.19 -13.14
N LYS A 62 -18.58 0.11 -12.07
CA LYS A 62 -19.74 -0.70 -11.68
C LYS A 62 -20.95 -0.49 -12.63
N ASP A 63 -21.15 0.72 -13.10
CA ASP A 63 -22.30 1.08 -13.93
C ASP A 63 -22.07 0.75 -15.42
N ASN A 64 -20.84 0.39 -15.83
CA ASN A 64 -20.48 0.08 -17.21
C ASN A 64 -19.71 -1.24 -17.27
N ASP A 65 -20.02 -2.04 -18.28
CA ASP A 65 -19.30 -3.31 -18.53
C ASP A 65 -17.97 -3.04 -19.27
N LEU A 66 -16.97 -2.60 -18.51
CA LEU A 66 -15.68 -2.20 -19.06
C LEU A 66 -14.71 -3.37 -19.08
N SER A 67 -13.98 -3.48 -20.17
CA SER A 67 -12.82 -4.37 -20.25
C SER A 67 -11.68 -3.88 -19.32
N LEU A 68 -10.82 -4.81 -18.93
CA LEU A 68 -9.61 -4.46 -18.14
C LEU A 68 -8.74 -3.40 -18.84
N VAL A 69 -8.69 -3.40 -20.17
CA VAL A 69 -7.93 -2.41 -20.95
C VAL A 69 -8.53 -1.01 -20.79
N GLU A 70 -9.84 -0.88 -20.80
CA GLU A 70 -10.53 0.40 -20.62
C GLU A 70 -10.36 0.93 -19.20
N ILE A 71 -10.46 0.05 -18.19
CA ILE A 71 -10.16 0.40 -16.80
C ILE A 71 -8.72 0.92 -16.66
N GLN A 72 -7.73 0.23 -17.25
CA GLN A 72 -6.34 0.68 -17.22
C GLN A 72 -6.16 2.05 -17.87
N LYS A 73 -6.71 2.27 -19.07
CA LYS A 73 -6.65 3.55 -19.77
C LYS A 73 -7.27 4.69 -18.96
N TYR A 74 -8.43 4.42 -18.32
CA TYR A 74 -9.08 5.40 -17.46
C TYR A 74 -8.17 5.79 -16.29
N CYS A 75 -7.64 4.80 -15.57
CA CYS A 75 -6.77 5.01 -14.43
C CYS A 75 -5.48 5.73 -14.81
N GLU A 76 -4.84 5.36 -15.92
CA GLU A 76 -3.64 6.03 -16.41
C GLU A 76 -3.87 7.52 -16.69
N LYS A 77 -5.02 7.85 -17.26
CA LYS A 77 -5.37 9.25 -17.59
C LYS A 77 -5.62 10.11 -16.34
N LYS A 78 -6.10 9.50 -15.25
CA LYS A 78 -6.62 10.22 -14.08
C LYS A 78 -5.74 10.13 -12.85
N SER A 79 -4.80 9.19 -12.83
CA SER A 79 -3.93 8.98 -11.67
C SER A 79 -2.81 10.01 -11.58
N LYS A 80 -2.35 10.19 -10.34
CA LYS A 80 -1.20 11.02 -9.99
C LYS A 80 -0.10 10.15 -9.42
N ILE A 81 1.13 10.39 -9.86
CA ILE A 81 2.33 9.73 -9.35
C ILE A 81 2.67 10.32 -7.98
N VAL A 82 3.02 9.44 -7.04
CA VAL A 82 3.45 9.83 -5.69
C VAL A 82 4.92 9.46 -5.51
N GLU A 83 5.78 10.44 -5.64
CA GLU A 83 7.22 10.30 -5.46
C GLU A 83 7.58 10.23 -3.98
N LEU A 84 8.57 9.42 -3.63
CA LEU A 84 9.07 9.26 -2.27
C LEU A 84 10.59 9.32 -2.23
N ASN A 85 11.12 9.84 -1.14
CA ASN A 85 12.51 9.69 -0.77
C ASN A 85 12.75 8.33 -0.09
N TYR A 86 13.99 7.89 -0.05
CA TYR A 86 14.39 6.81 0.84
C TYR A 86 13.96 7.14 2.27
N SER A 87 13.50 6.14 3.01
CA SER A 87 12.93 6.25 4.36
C SER A 87 11.50 6.82 4.47
N GLU A 88 10.88 7.23 3.37
CA GLU A 88 9.45 7.53 3.33
C GLU A 88 8.65 6.30 2.92
N PHE A 89 7.39 6.23 3.32
CA PHE A 89 6.48 5.17 2.90
C PHE A 89 5.07 5.70 2.62
N LEU A 90 4.32 4.96 1.83
CA LEU A 90 2.90 5.23 1.61
C LEU A 90 2.05 4.35 2.51
N HIS A 91 1.04 4.96 3.10
CA HIS A 91 -0.04 4.32 3.81
C HIS A 91 -1.36 4.66 3.12
N PHE A 92 -2.15 3.65 2.75
CA PHE A 92 -3.40 3.84 2.02
C PHE A 92 -4.36 2.65 2.21
N PRO A 93 -5.70 2.90 2.14
CA PRO A 93 -6.70 1.84 2.29
C PRO A 93 -6.71 0.90 1.08
N THR A 94 -7.15 -0.34 1.30
CA THR A 94 -7.30 -1.36 0.24
C THR A 94 -8.28 -0.95 -0.86
N SER A 95 -9.21 -0.03 -0.57
CA SER A 95 -10.17 0.52 -1.53
C SER A 95 -9.57 1.58 -2.47
N ALA A 96 -8.35 2.05 -2.21
CA ALA A 96 -7.68 3.02 -3.08
C ALA A 96 -7.24 2.36 -4.40
N ILE A 97 -7.67 2.91 -5.53
CA ILE A 97 -7.18 2.47 -6.84
C ILE A 97 -5.77 3.00 -7.05
N HIS A 98 -4.85 2.07 -7.24
CA HIS A 98 -3.44 2.34 -7.42
C HIS A 98 -2.81 1.38 -8.44
N GLY A 99 -1.64 1.75 -8.93
CA GLY A 99 -0.91 0.95 -9.90
C GLY A 99 0.44 1.56 -10.24
N THR A 100 1.07 1.07 -11.29
CA THR A 100 2.30 1.64 -11.81
C THR A 100 2.16 1.93 -13.30
N PHE A 101 2.86 2.95 -13.75
CA PHE A 101 3.17 3.09 -15.17
C PHE A 101 4.29 2.12 -15.57
N ARG A 102 4.56 2.04 -16.87
CA ARG A 102 5.77 1.36 -17.35
C ARG A 102 7.00 2.14 -16.87
N ASN A 103 7.92 1.46 -16.18
CA ASN A 103 9.16 2.08 -15.73
C ASN A 103 10.01 2.50 -16.94
N ASN A 104 10.01 3.76 -17.28
CA ASN A 104 10.76 4.32 -18.41
C ASN A 104 12.17 4.79 -18.02
N THR A 105 12.61 4.48 -16.81
CA THR A 105 13.97 4.78 -16.34
C THR A 105 14.91 3.60 -16.61
N LYS A 106 16.22 3.83 -16.44
CA LYS A 106 17.24 2.80 -16.50
C LYS A 106 17.47 2.10 -15.15
N SER A 107 16.76 2.51 -14.11
CA SER A 107 16.97 2.05 -12.74
C SER A 107 15.94 1.01 -12.32
N ILE A 108 16.35 0.11 -11.45
CA ILE A 108 15.48 -0.87 -10.80
C ILE A 108 14.91 -0.24 -9.54
N ARG A 109 13.62 -0.48 -9.26
CA ARG A 109 13.01 -0.18 -7.98
C ARG A 109 12.80 -1.48 -7.20
N ILE A 110 13.15 -1.46 -5.92
CA ILE A 110 12.81 -2.52 -4.98
C ILE A 110 11.94 -1.90 -3.88
N SER A 111 10.86 -2.58 -3.54
CA SER A 111 9.95 -2.13 -2.47
C SER A 111 9.35 -3.32 -1.73
N PHE A 112 8.93 -3.09 -0.49
CA PHE A 112 8.08 -3.98 0.27
C PHE A 112 6.65 -3.46 0.26
N ASP A 113 5.68 -4.36 0.24
CA ASP A 113 4.31 -4.05 0.59
C ASP A 113 3.78 -5.07 1.60
N PHE A 114 3.08 -4.56 2.61
CA PHE A 114 2.42 -5.37 3.61
C PHE A 114 1.11 -4.72 4.04
N ARG A 115 0.28 -5.48 4.70
CA ARG A 115 -1.06 -5.04 5.09
C ARG A 115 -1.30 -5.28 6.56
N ILE A 116 -2.04 -4.35 7.20
CA ILE A 116 -2.51 -4.47 8.58
C ILE A 116 -4.04 -4.54 8.56
N CYS A 117 -4.58 -5.54 9.27
CA CYS A 117 -6.00 -5.70 9.51
C CYS A 117 -6.27 -5.39 10.97
N TYR A 118 -7.09 -4.38 11.26
CA TYR A 118 -7.31 -3.89 12.63
C TYR A 118 -8.44 -4.61 13.36
N ASP A 119 -9.51 -4.97 12.66
CA ASP A 119 -10.76 -5.48 13.23
C ASP A 119 -10.99 -6.98 12.99
N GLY A 120 -10.01 -7.66 12.39
CA GLY A 120 -10.13 -9.06 12.03
C GLY A 120 -10.96 -9.34 10.77
N ASN A 121 -11.57 -8.32 10.14
CA ASN A 121 -12.27 -8.47 8.88
C ASN A 121 -11.26 -8.58 7.72
N ARG A 122 -10.88 -9.80 7.41
CA ARG A 122 -9.84 -10.14 6.43
C ARG A 122 -10.34 -10.19 4.98
N GLY A 123 -11.63 -9.97 4.78
CA GLY A 123 -12.28 -10.25 3.51
C GLY A 123 -12.25 -11.75 3.19
N TYR A 124 -11.97 -12.09 1.95
CA TYR A 124 -11.86 -13.50 1.49
C TYR A 124 -10.46 -14.09 1.64
N LYS A 125 -9.52 -13.40 2.31
CA LYS A 125 -8.16 -13.93 2.51
C LYS A 125 -8.15 -15.08 3.54
N SER A 126 -7.28 -16.05 3.27
CA SER A 126 -7.14 -17.21 4.16
C SER A 126 -6.69 -16.79 5.57
N ASN A 127 -6.97 -17.64 6.55
CA ASN A 127 -6.58 -17.43 7.94
C ASN A 127 -5.05 -17.27 8.12
N ASN A 128 -4.26 -17.85 7.22
CA ASN A 128 -2.80 -17.79 7.27
C ASN A 128 -2.21 -16.55 6.60
N PHE A 129 -3.03 -15.71 5.95
CA PHE A 129 -2.54 -14.49 5.29
C PHE A 129 -2.11 -13.42 6.31
N PHE A 130 -2.76 -13.36 7.46
CA PHE A 130 -2.43 -12.46 8.55
C PHE A 130 -1.96 -13.23 9.78
N SER A 131 -0.90 -12.72 10.44
CA SER A 131 -0.51 -13.16 11.79
C SER A 131 -1.00 -12.16 12.82
N ASN A 132 -1.41 -12.68 13.98
CA ASN A 132 -1.74 -11.83 15.12
C ASN A 132 -0.46 -11.23 15.69
N ILE A 133 -0.36 -9.91 15.68
CA ILE A 133 0.83 -9.19 16.15
C ILE A 133 1.15 -9.45 17.61
N ASN A 134 0.12 -9.76 18.43
CA ASN A 134 0.31 -10.08 19.84
C ASN A 134 0.87 -11.49 20.08
N LYS A 135 0.84 -12.35 19.04
CA LYS A 135 1.39 -13.71 19.09
C LYS A 135 2.79 -13.81 18.46
N LEU A 136 3.32 -12.71 17.93
CA LEU A 136 4.67 -12.71 17.40
C LEU A 136 5.67 -12.79 18.58
N SER A 137 6.36 -13.92 18.68
CA SER A 137 7.51 -14.07 19.59
C SER A 137 8.71 -13.41 18.95
N PHE A 138 9.21 -12.35 19.57
CA PHE A 138 10.52 -11.80 19.24
C PHE A 138 11.56 -12.52 20.13
N SER A 139 12.67 -12.97 19.55
CA SER A 139 13.74 -13.59 20.32
C SER A 139 14.21 -12.67 21.46
N ASN A 140 14.34 -13.26 22.64
CA ASN A 140 14.22 -12.63 23.96
C ASN A 140 15.28 -11.64 24.42
N ASN A 141 16.15 -11.11 23.60
CA ASN A 141 17.25 -10.26 24.10
C ASN A 141 16.90 -8.78 24.34
N ASN A 142 15.67 -8.32 23.98
CA ASN A 142 15.23 -6.94 24.19
C ASN A 142 13.70 -6.81 24.37
N ALA A 143 13.04 -7.74 25.05
CA ALA A 143 11.57 -7.80 25.15
C ALA A 143 10.92 -6.54 25.73
N LYS A 144 11.59 -5.85 26.66
CA LYS A 144 11.04 -4.64 27.29
C LYS A 144 11.06 -3.43 26.33
N LYS A 145 12.15 -3.27 25.59
CA LYS A 145 12.30 -2.19 24.60
C LYS A 145 11.34 -2.36 23.40
N ASN A 146 11.14 -3.62 22.98
CA ASN A 146 10.23 -3.95 21.88
C ASN A 146 8.73 -3.77 22.21
N ASN A 147 8.33 -3.94 23.48
CA ASN A 147 6.95 -3.69 23.90
C ASN A 147 6.60 -2.19 23.91
N ASP A 148 7.54 -1.33 24.25
CA ASP A 148 7.33 0.11 24.23
C ASP A 148 7.30 0.65 22.79
N GLN A 149 8.14 0.14 21.90
CA GLN A 149 8.08 0.43 20.46
C GLN A 149 6.78 -0.06 19.82
N LYS A 150 6.30 -1.26 20.18
CA LYS A 150 5.00 -1.79 19.74
C LYS A 150 3.84 -0.88 20.15
N LYS A 151 3.82 -0.42 21.41
CA LYS A 151 2.80 0.51 21.91
C LYS A 151 2.87 1.85 21.17
N THR A 152 4.05 2.35 20.87
CA THR A 152 4.26 3.60 20.13
C THR A 152 3.71 3.52 18.72
N VAL A 153 4.01 2.46 17.96
CA VAL A 153 3.48 2.27 16.60
C VAL A 153 1.95 2.12 16.60
N ILE A 154 1.40 1.30 17.50
CA ILE A 154 -0.06 1.12 17.61
C ILE A 154 -0.74 2.42 18.01
N SER A 155 -0.19 3.16 18.99
CA SER A 155 -0.75 4.43 19.44
C SER A 155 -0.67 5.50 18.34
N TYR A 156 0.41 5.54 17.58
CA TYR A 156 0.57 6.46 16.45
C TYR A 156 -0.46 6.18 15.34
N LEU A 157 -0.71 4.92 15.03
CA LEU A 157 -1.69 4.53 14.03
C LEU A 157 -3.15 4.76 14.48
N SER A 158 -3.43 4.63 15.77
CA SER A 158 -4.79 4.81 16.35
C SER A 158 -5.19 6.28 16.56
N GLN A 159 -4.23 7.20 16.70
CA GLN A 159 -4.49 8.62 16.98
C GLN A 159 -4.86 9.45 15.73
N ARG A 160 -4.74 8.90 14.54
CA ARG A 160 -5.09 9.61 13.31
C ARG A 160 -6.43 9.12 12.76
N ASN A 161 -7.45 9.96 12.85
CA ASN A 161 -8.70 9.80 12.11
C ASN A 161 -8.41 9.92 10.61
N PHE A 162 -8.21 8.76 9.96
CA PHE A 162 -7.94 8.72 8.53
C PHE A 162 -9.21 8.97 7.72
N SER A 163 -9.46 10.20 7.39
CA SER A 163 -10.43 10.58 6.36
C SER A 163 -9.80 10.42 4.96
N GLY A 164 -9.42 9.20 4.59
CA GLY A 164 -9.14 8.79 3.20
C GLY A 164 -8.19 9.67 2.39
N GLY A 165 -7.09 10.15 2.98
CA GLY A 165 -5.98 10.82 2.29
C GLY A 165 -4.75 9.90 2.24
N PHE A 166 -3.90 10.08 1.22
CA PHE A 166 -2.58 9.45 1.21
C PHE A 166 -1.71 10.11 2.29
N LEU A 167 -1.04 9.31 3.10
CA LEU A 167 -0.03 9.79 4.01
C LEU A 167 1.35 9.42 3.46
N VAL A 168 2.15 10.45 3.24
CA VAL A 168 3.60 10.30 3.18
C VAL A 168 4.09 10.55 4.59
N SER A 169 4.59 9.53 5.27
CA SER A 169 5.20 9.72 6.58
C SER A 169 6.70 9.60 6.47
N GLN A 170 7.38 10.55 7.08
CA GLN A 170 8.83 10.46 7.26
C GLN A 170 9.14 9.46 8.37
N THR A 171 10.15 8.65 8.15
CA THR A 171 10.62 7.68 9.14
C THR A 171 11.10 8.41 10.38
N ILE A 172 10.80 7.86 11.53
CA ILE A 172 11.43 8.24 12.79
C ILE A 172 12.94 8.01 12.62
N GLN A 173 13.73 9.08 12.61
CA GLN A 173 15.18 8.97 12.76
C GLN A 173 15.45 8.32 14.11
N HIS A 174 16.15 7.21 14.10
CA HIS A 174 16.74 6.66 15.30
C HIS A 174 18.09 7.36 15.49
N ASP A 175 18.18 8.21 16.50
CA ASP A 175 19.45 8.60 17.09
C ASP A 175 20.03 7.39 17.87
#